data_9bed5e0fec206a0a10987e872ca4ca49
#
_entry.id   9bed5e0fec206a0a10987e872ca4ca49
#
_cell.length_a   1.000
_cell.length_b   1.000
_cell.length_c   1.000
_cell.angle_alpha   90.00
_cell.angle_beta   90.00
_cell.angle_gamma   90.00
#
_symmetry.space_group_name_H-M   'P 1'
#
loop_
_entity.id
_entity.type
_entity.pdbx_description
1 polymer ?
#
loop_
_entity_poly.entity_id
_entity_poly.type
_entity_poly.pdbx_seq_one_letter_code
_entity_poly.pdbx_strand_id
1 'polypeptide(L)'
;DIAYYRSRFNWYELYSGLQAKLGGSGSLSIGPNFQVYRFDPSDNAGKFVTSPESGLDQERLDKAKFYSGGSAKIVFDTRDQKQMPTRGLYFSGQAKRLWKMNAESNNFSSVNAELALYWSFRYPSRLVWASKFGAGKNWGDYEFFQGQTLGGLENLRGFRRFRFNGDAVAYNNTEVRIRLFN
;
A
#
# COMPACT_ATOMS: atom_id res chain seq x y z
N ASP A 1 -26.08 -0.22 -2.71
CA ASP A 1 -25.82 0.29 -1.37
C ASP A 1 -24.33 0.15 -1.05
N ILE A 2 -23.70 1.24 -0.63
CA ILE A 2 -22.26 1.30 -0.35
C ILE A 2 -21.92 0.52 0.92
N ALA A 3 -22.79 0.49 1.88
CA ALA A 3 -22.60 -0.23 3.13
C ALA A 3 -22.51 -1.75 2.90
N TYR A 4 -23.19 -2.25 1.89
CA TYR A 4 -23.18 -3.65 1.48
C TYR A 4 -21.79 -4.16 1.07
N TYR A 5 -20.99 -3.32 0.39
CA TYR A 5 -19.65 -3.68 -0.08
C TYR A 5 -18.53 -3.34 0.91
N ARG A 6 -18.85 -2.84 2.11
CA ARG A 6 -17.82 -2.50 3.12
C ARG A 6 -17.62 -3.67 4.07
N SER A 7 -16.45 -4.29 4.01
CA SER A 7 -16.02 -5.28 5.01
C SER A 7 -15.33 -4.62 6.19
N ARG A 8 -15.54 -5.17 7.39
CA ARG A 8 -14.82 -4.82 8.62
C ARG A 8 -13.95 -5.99 9.03
N PHE A 9 -12.69 -5.70 9.33
CA PHE A 9 -11.74 -6.69 9.82
C PHE A 9 -10.68 -6.01 10.67
N ASN A 10 -10.06 -6.77 11.56
CA ASN A 10 -8.93 -6.34 12.36
C ASN A 10 -7.65 -6.94 11.77
N TRP A 11 -6.68 -6.07 11.52
CA TRP A 11 -5.37 -6.44 11.03
C TRP A 11 -4.31 -5.85 11.93
N TYR A 12 -3.44 -6.71 12.43
CA TYR A 12 -2.31 -6.35 13.26
C TYR A 12 -1.04 -6.76 12.53
N GLU A 13 -0.10 -5.84 12.41
CA GLU A 13 1.21 -6.09 11.82
C GLU A 13 2.29 -5.64 12.79
N LEU A 14 3.21 -6.55 13.09
CA LEU A 14 4.41 -6.27 13.87
C LEU A 14 5.62 -6.42 12.94
N TYR A 15 6.31 -5.33 12.74
CA TYR A 15 7.58 -5.28 12.03
C TYR A 15 8.69 -4.85 12.99
N SER A 16 9.78 -5.60 13.02
CA SER A 16 11.02 -5.24 13.70
C SER A 16 12.16 -5.43 12.71
N GLY A 17 13.06 -4.46 12.60
CA GLY A 17 14.10 -4.57 11.59
C GLY A 17 15.29 -3.67 11.84
N LEU A 18 16.39 -4.00 11.16
CA LEU A 18 17.59 -3.21 11.12
C LEU A 18 17.51 -2.22 9.96
N GLN A 19 17.96 -1.01 10.20
CA GLN A 19 18.05 0.02 9.17
C GLN A 19 19.52 0.44 8.99
N ALA A 20 19.97 0.37 7.76
CA ALA A 20 21.26 0.88 7.32
C ALA A 20 21.08 2.13 6.47
N LYS A 21 21.93 3.12 6.63
CA LYS A 21 21.99 4.30 5.75
C LYS A 21 22.78 3.95 4.49
N LEU A 22 22.26 4.36 3.34
CA LEU A 22 22.88 4.23 2.03
C LEU A 22 23.28 5.65 1.53
N GLY A 23 24.44 6.11 1.98
CA GLY A 23 24.85 7.49 1.72
C GLY A 23 23.97 8.53 2.46
N GLY A 24 23.96 9.77 1.94
CA GLY A 24 23.22 10.88 2.57
C GLY A 24 21.70 10.86 2.39
N SER A 25 21.22 10.19 1.35
CA SER A 25 19.80 10.26 0.93
C SER A 25 19.10 8.89 0.91
N GLY A 26 19.81 7.80 1.18
CA GLY A 26 19.28 6.46 1.08
C GLY A 26 19.19 5.75 2.42
N SER A 27 18.28 4.79 2.51
CA SER A 27 18.20 3.82 3.61
C SER A 27 17.68 2.48 3.13
N LEU A 28 18.17 1.42 3.75
CA LEU A 28 17.70 0.05 3.58
C LEU A 28 17.26 -0.47 4.94
N SER A 29 16.06 -0.98 5.02
CA SER A 29 15.52 -1.64 6.21
C SER A 29 15.18 -3.08 5.88
N ILE A 30 15.58 -4.02 6.73
CA ILE A 30 15.27 -5.44 6.57
C ILE A 30 14.96 -6.04 7.94
N GLY A 31 13.96 -6.90 8.00
CA GLY A 31 13.61 -7.57 9.24
C GLY A 31 12.41 -8.48 9.16
N PRO A 32 12.12 -9.22 10.25
CA PRO A 32 10.95 -10.05 10.37
C PRO A 32 9.66 -9.24 10.34
N ASN A 33 8.62 -9.87 9.83
CA ASN A 33 7.27 -9.32 9.73
C ASN A 33 6.28 -10.39 10.20
N PHE A 34 5.43 -10.02 11.14
CA PHE A 34 4.37 -10.88 11.66
C PHE A 34 3.03 -10.21 11.45
N GLN A 35 2.04 -10.96 10.96
CA GLN A 35 0.71 -10.44 10.74
C GLN A 35 -0.33 -11.37 11.36
N VAL A 36 -1.35 -10.74 11.95
CA VAL A 36 -2.54 -11.42 12.44
C VAL A 36 -3.75 -10.73 11.83
N TYR A 37 -4.61 -11.54 11.24
CA TYR A 37 -5.87 -11.09 10.68
C TYR A 37 -7.02 -11.76 11.40
N ARG A 38 -8.05 -10.98 11.75
CA ARG A 38 -9.30 -11.44 12.34
C ARG A 38 -10.49 -10.79 11.65
N PHE A 39 -11.41 -11.62 11.24
CA PHE A 39 -12.68 -11.21 10.66
C PHE A 39 -13.81 -11.71 11.56
N ASP A 40 -14.77 -10.83 11.88
CA ASP A 40 -15.96 -11.18 12.62
C ASP A 40 -17.17 -11.17 11.66
N PRO A 41 -17.79 -12.33 11.40
CA PRO A 41 -18.96 -12.41 10.55
C PRO A 41 -20.14 -11.58 11.06
N SER A 42 -20.28 -11.41 12.39
CA SER A 42 -21.37 -10.64 12.99
C SER A 42 -21.31 -9.16 12.63
N ASP A 43 -20.11 -8.57 12.60
CA ASP A 43 -19.86 -7.20 12.15
C ASP A 43 -20.12 -6.99 10.64
N ASN A 44 -20.20 -8.08 9.91
CA ASN A 44 -20.34 -8.13 8.46
C ASN A 44 -21.62 -8.82 7.98
N ALA A 45 -22.56 -9.10 8.89
CA ALA A 45 -23.83 -9.73 8.54
C ALA A 45 -24.60 -8.93 7.48
N GLY A 46 -25.11 -9.62 6.46
CA GLY A 46 -25.84 -9.03 5.35
C GLY A 46 -25.00 -8.20 4.36
N LYS A 47 -23.67 -8.29 4.42
CA LYS A 47 -22.77 -7.63 3.47
C LYS A 47 -22.29 -8.60 2.37
N PHE A 48 -21.80 -8.03 1.26
CA PHE A 48 -21.28 -8.79 0.12
C PHE A 48 -20.23 -9.82 0.54
N VAL A 49 -19.32 -9.49 1.44
CA VAL A 49 -18.23 -10.38 1.89
C VAL A 49 -18.74 -11.67 2.55
N THR A 50 -19.91 -11.63 3.19
CA THR A 50 -20.56 -12.80 3.82
C THR A 50 -21.61 -13.46 2.93
N SER A 51 -21.80 -13.00 1.70
CA SER A 51 -22.72 -13.62 0.74
C SER A 51 -22.03 -14.72 -0.07
N PRO A 52 -22.76 -15.75 -0.53
CA PRO A 52 -22.21 -16.78 -1.43
C PRO A 52 -21.67 -16.20 -2.75
N GLU A 53 -22.19 -15.06 -3.19
CA GLU A 53 -21.79 -14.36 -4.42
C GLU A 53 -20.40 -13.78 -4.34
N SER A 54 -19.82 -13.63 -3.14
CA SER A 54 -18.46 -13.10 -2.95
C SER A 54 -17.37 -14.01 -3.50
N GLY A 55 -17.65 -15.30 -3.71
CA GLY A 55 -16.67 -16.31 -4.11
C GLY A 55 -15.63 -16.63 -3.02
N LEU A 56 -15.80 -16.12 -1.81
CA LEU A 56 -14.91 -16.36 -0.68
C LEU A 56 -15.35 -17.62 0.07
N ASP A 57 -14.38 -18.38 0.57
CA ASP A 57 -14.64 -19.54 1.43
C ASP A 57 -15.15 -19.07 2.80
N GLN A 58 -16.47 -19.18 2.99
CA GLN A 58 -17.17 -18.70 4.18
C GLN A 58 -16.76 -19.45 5.46
N GLU A 59 -16.37 -20.72 5.35
CA GLU A 59 -15.93 -21.52 6.51
C GLU A 59 -14.54 -21.08 7.04
N ARG A 60 -13.77 -20.42 6.20
CA ARG A 60 -12.43 -19.91 6.55
C ARG A 60 -12.40 -18.41 6.88
N LEU A 61 -13.50 -17.69 6.62
CA LEU A 61 -13.54 -16.24 6.85
C LEU A 61 -13.48 -15.86 8.34
N ASP A 62 -14.15 -16.60 9.20
CA ASP A 62 -14.25 -16.35 10.65
C ASP A 62 -12.99 -16.74 11.42
N LYS A 63 -12.12 -17.55 10.81
CA LYS A 63 -10.92 -18.05 11.47
C LYS A 63 -9.80 -17.03 11.44
N ALA A 64 -9.11 -16.91 12.59
CA ALA A 64 -7.91 -16.07 12.66
C ALA A 64 -6.79 -16.61 11.76
N LYS A 65 -6.15 -15.73 11.02
CA LYS A 65 -5.06 -16.07 10.10
C LYS A 65 -3.76 -15.46 10.60
N PHE A 66 -2.72 -16.29 10.68
CA PHE A 66 -1.42 -15.93 11.21
C PHE A 66 -0.35 -16.11 10.14
N TYR A 67 0.50 -15.11 10.03
CA TYR A 67 1.59 -15.08 9.07
C TYR A 67 2.89 -14.69 9.75
N SER A 68 3.99 -15.30 9.33
CA SER A 68 5.34 -14.85 9.67
C SER A 68 6.20 -14.78 8.43
N GLY A 69 7.16 -13.90 8.42
CA GLY A 69 8.05 -13.77 7.26
C GLY A 69 9.05 -12.66 7.42
N GLY A 70 9.49 -12.16 6.28
CA GLY A 70 10.42 -11.06 6.21
C GLY A 70 9.96 -9.96 5.28
N SER A 71 10.43 -8.77 5.54
CA SER A 71 10.27 -7.63 4.64
C SER A 71 11.56 -6.84 4.51
N ALA A 72 11.77 -6.29 3.32
CA ALA A 72 12.86 -5.38 3.01
C ALA A 72 12.25 -4.11 2.40
N LYS A 73 12.76 -2.95 2.82
CA LYS A 73 12.35 -1.65 2.29
C LYS A 73 13.58 -0.81 1.98
N ILE A 74 13.62 -0.27 0.78
CA ILE A 74 14.63 0.69 0.35
C ILE A 74 13.95 2.04 0.12
N VAL A 75 14.61 3.12 0.55
CA VAL A 75 14.13 4.49 0.34
C VAL A 75 15.30 5.35 -0.11
N PHE A 76 15.07 6.17 -1.12
CA PHE A 76 15.94 7.28 -1.54
C PHE A 76 15.13 8.56 -1.55
N ASP A 77 15.60 9.57 -0.84
CA ASP A 77 14.91 10.85 -0.70
C ASP A 77 15.89 12.02 -0.86
N THR A 78 15.84 12.66 -2.02
CA THR A 78 16.64 13.84 -2.36
C THR A 78 15.79 15.10 -2.46
N ARG A 79 14.57 15.07 -1.95
CA ARG A 79 13.64 16.21 -1.98
C ARG A 79 14.20 17.35 -1.13
N ASP A 80 14.04 18.57 -1.63
CA ASP A 80 14.37 19.79 -0.89
C ASP A 80 13.53 19.97 0.38
N GLN A 81 12.26 19.54 0.35
CA GLN A 81 11.34 19.57 1.48
C GLN A 81 10.44 18.33 1.45
N LYS A 82 10.14 17.75 2.62
CA LYS A 82 9.29 16.55 2.70
C LYS A 82 7.81 16.84 2.48
N GLN A 83 7.31 17.99 2.96
CA GLN A 83 5.87 18.30 2.94
C GLN A 83 5.43 18.91 1.60
N MET A 84 6.14 19.93 1.12
CA MET A 84 5.85 20.62 -0.14
C MET A 84 7.09 20.68 -1.05
N PRO A 85 7.53 19.51 -1.55
CA PRO A 85 8.73 19.46 -2.36
C PRO A 85 8.57 20.26 -3.65
N THR A 86 9.64 20.98 -4.00
CA THR A 86 9.72 21.74 -5.24
C THR A 86 10.77 21.18 -6.19
N ARG A 87 11.72 20.39 -5.68
CA ARG A 87 12.79 19.74 -6.44
C ARG A 87 13.18 18.42 -5.79
N GLY A 88 13.74 17.54 -6.59
CA GLY A 88 14.31 16.29 -6.15
C GLY A 88 13.46 15.09 -6.49
N LEU A 89 13.86 13.97 -5.94
CA LEU A 89 13.29 12.66 -6.20
C LEU A 89 13.02 11.96 -4.87
N TYR A 90 11.92 11.25 -4.81
CA TYR A 90 11.63 10.27 -3.77
C TYR A 90 11.38 8.93 -4.43
N PHE A 91 12.07 7.90 -3.98
CA PHE A 91 11.83 6.51 -4.37
C PHE A 91 11.66 5.68 -3.12
N SER A 92 10.65 4.81 -3.11
CA SER A 92 10.53 3.74 -2.12
C SER A 92 10.18 2.43 -2.80
N GLY A 93 10.90 1.38 -2.43
CA GLY A 93 10.61 0.01 -2.84
C GLY A 93 10.44 -0.84 -1.60
N GLN A 94 9.44 -1.72 -1.58
CA GLN A 94 9.23 -2.67 -0.50
C GLN A 94 8.94 -4.04 -1.08
N ALA A 95 9.60 -5.05 -0.55
CA ALA A 95 9.32 -6.44 -0.83
C ALA A 95 9.01 -7.15 0.48
N LYS A 96 8.01 -8.03 0.49
CA LYS A 96 7.72 -8.92 1.61
C LYS A 96 7.42 -10.33 1.14
N ARG A 97 7.83 -11.29 1.94
CA ARG A 97 7.47 -12.69 1.82
C ARG A 97 6.89 -13.14 3.14
N LEU A 98 5.67 -13.66 3.11
CA LEU A 98 4.96 -14.17 4.28
C LEU A 98 4.61 -15.64 4.07
N TRP A 99 4.86 -16.42 5.10
CA TRP A 99 4.52 -17.83 5.19
C TRP A 99 3.38 -18.02 6.16
N LYS A 100 2.52 -18.95 5.86
CA LYS A 100 1.44 -19.37 6.74
C LYS A 100 2.00 -19.93 8.05
N MET A 101 1.35 -19.61 9.15
CA MET A 101 1.61 -20.19 10.46
C MET A 101 0.53 -21.16 10.91
N ASN A 102 -0.64 -21.16 10.27
CA ASN A 102 -1.76 -22.07 10.56
C ASN A 102 -2.39 -22.56 9.24
N ALA A 103 -3.26 -23.55 9.33
CA ALA A 103 -3.90 -24.17 8.17
C ALA A 103 -4.78 -23.19 7.38
N GLU A 104 -5.28 -22.16 8.04
CA GLU A 104 -6.21 -21.17 7.47
C GLU A 104 -5.51 -20.06 6.67
N SER A 105 -4.18 -19.96 6.77
CA SER A 105 -3.36 -18.98 6.07
C SER A 105 -2.76 -19.55 4.80
N ASN A 106 -2.31 -18.69 3.89
CA ASN A 106 -1.63 -19.07 2.66
C ASN A 106 -0.29 -18.31 2.53
N ASN A 107 0.63 -18.86 1.74
CA ASN A 107 1.92 -18.22 1.49
C ASN A 107 1.80 -17.20 0.38
N PHE A 108 2.31 -16.01 0.58
CA PHE A 108 2.35 -15.01 -0.49
C PHE A 108 3.59 -14.11 -0.45
N SER A 109 3.87 -13.48 -1.56
CA SER A 109 4.88 -12.44 -1.71
C SER A 109 4.24 -11.18 -2.26
N SER A 110 4.77 -10.04 -1.88
CA SER A 110 4.32 -8.74 -2.38
C SER A 110 5.51 -7.84 -2.65
N VAL A 111 5.47 -7.13 -3.77
CA VAL A 111 6.42 -6.07 -4.09
C VAL A 111 5.63 -4.81 -4.43
N ASN A 112 6.06 -3.69 -3.85
CA ASN A 112 5.49 -2.37 -4.10
C ASN A 112 6.63 -1.38 -4.36
N ALA A 113 6.45 -0.50 -5.31
CA ALA A 113 7.39 0.57 -5.60
C ALA A 113 6.65 1.88 -5.87
N GLU A 114 7.24 2.98 -5.42
CA GLU A 114 6.76 4.33 -5.65
C GLU A 114 7.94 5.23 -6.05
N LEU A 115 7.75 6.04 -7.09
CA LEU A 115 8.69 7.04 -7.55
C LEU A 115 7.97 8.39 -7.67
N ALA A 116 8.45 9.41 -6.97
CA ALA A 116 7.94 10.76 -7.10
C ALA A 116 9.06 11.70 -7.57
N LEU A 117 8.76 12.49 -8.58
CA LEU A 117 9.66 13.44 -9.23
C LEU A 117 9.12 14.86 -9.07
N TYR A 118 10.03 15.80 -8.73
CA TYR A 118 9.69 17.18 -8.53
C TYR A 118 10.64 18.08 -9.30
N TRP A 119 10.08 18.97 -10.13
CA TRP A 119 10.84 19.92 -10.93
C TRP A 119 10.22 21.30 -10.85
N SER A 120 11.01 22.33 -10.55
CA SER A 120 10.54 23.70 -10.46
C SER A 120 11.15 24.58 -11.53
N PHE A 121 10.27 25.38 -12.15
CA PHE A 121 10.60 26.46 -13.09
C PHE A 121 10.32 27.79 -12.41
N ARG A 122 11.12 28.81 -12.71
CA ARG A 122 11.04 30.10 -12.02
C ARG A 122 10.46 31.26 -12.84
N TYR A 123 10.09 31.07 -14.07
CA TYR A 123 9.63 32.14 -14.92
C TYR A 123 8.32 31.79 -15.64
N PRO A 124 7.34 32.71 -15.70
CA PRO A 124 7.20 34.03 -15.06
C PRO A 124 6.82 33.98 -13.58
N SER A 125 6.27 32.86 -13.12
CA SER A 125 5.97 32.55 -11.71
C SER A 125 6.64 31.26 -11.30
N ARG A 126 6.69 30.96 -10.00
CA ARG A 126 7.21 29.68 -9.54
C ARG A 126 6.21 28.56 -9.85
N LEU A 127 6.54 27.77 -10.84
CA LEU A 127 5.77 26.62 -11.27
C LEU A 127 6.51 25.35 -10.85
N VAL A 128 5.82 24.44 -10.18
CA VAL A 128 6.35 23.11 -9.80
C VAL A 128 5.57 22.04 -10.53
N TRP A 129 6.27 21.24 -11.31
CA TRP A 129 5.75 19.99 -11.86
C TRP A 129 6.08 18.86 -10.90
N ALA A 130 5.06 18.13 -10.47
CA ALA A 130 5.18 17.00 -9.57
C ALA A 130 4.49 15.78 -10.19
N SER A 131 5.23 14.68 -10.33
CA SER A 131 4.69 13.44 -10.86
C SER A 131 5.05 12.27 -9.96
N LYS A 132 4.06 11.45 -9.64
CA LYS A 132 4.16 10.29 -8.78
C LYS A 132 3.69 9.05 -9.53
N PHE A 133 4.56 8.05 -9.62
CA PHE A 133 4.29 6.75 -10.20
C PHE A 133 4.31 5.71 -9.08
N GLY A 134 3.37 4.80 -9.10
CA GLY A 134 3.39 3.66 -8.20
C GLY A 134 3.01 2.39 -8.92
N ALA A 135 3.59 1.28 -8.47
CA ALA A 135 3.27 -0.05 -8.95
C ALA A 135 3.41 -1.06 -7.82
N GLY A 136 2.59 -2.10 -7.86
CA GLY A 136 2.64 -3.19 -6.91
C GLY A 136 2.16 -4.48 -7.54
N LYS A 137 2.66 -5.60 -7.03
CA LYS A 137 2.23 -6.94 -7.43
C LYS A 137 2.33 -7.92 -6.29
N ASN A 138 1.34 -8.82 -6.22
CA ASN A 138 1.32 -9.98 -5.36
C ASN A 138 1.53 -11.27 -6.17
N TRP A 139 2.12 -12.27 -5.53
CA TRP A 139 2.30 -13.63 -6.04
C TRP A 139 1.96 -14.64 -4.96
N GLY A 140 1.42 -15.77 -5.36
CA GLY A 140 0.96 -16.85 -4.46
C GLY A 140 -0.49 -16.66 -4.10
N ASP A 141 -0.95 -17.45 -3.14
CA ASP A 141 -2.33 -17.40 -2.65
C ASP A 141 -2.43 -16.40 -1.51
N TYR A 142 -3.05 -15.27 -1.78
CA TYR A 142 -3.25 -14.22 -0.79
C TYR A 142 -4.76 -13.96 -0.57
N GLU A 143 -5.07 -13.45 0.58
CA GLU A 143 -6.44 -13.15 0.98
C GLU A 143 -6.92 -11.82 0.37
N PHE A 144 -8.24 -11.64 0.23
CA PHE A 144 -8.82 -10.43 -0.37
C PHE A 144 -8.32 -9.12 0.26
N PHE A 145 -8.03 -9.12 1.55
CA PHE A 145 -7.50 -7.95 2.28
C PHE A 145 -6.01 -7.67 2.04
N GLN A 146 -5.28 -8.62 1.45
CA GLN A 146 -3.86 -8.50 1.12
C GLN A 146 -3.63 -8.04 -0.33
N GLY A 147 -4.69 -7.97 -1.13
CA GLY A 147 -4.63 -7.56 -2.54
C GLY A 147 -4.06 -6.16 -2.75
N GLN A 148 -3.54 -5.92 -3.93
CA GLN A 148 -3.11 -4.59 -4.37
C GLN A 148 -4.33 -3.70 -4.59
N THR A 149 -4.31 -2.48 -4.05
CA THR A 149 -5.51 -1.63 -4.05
C THR A 149 -5.31 -0.28 -4.72
N LEU A 150 -6.35 0.18 -5.42
CA LEU A 150 -6.46 1.54 -5.93
C LEU A 150 -7.67 2.24 -5.29
N GLY A 151 -7.50 3.52 -5.02
CA GLY A 151 -8.52 4.41 -4.45
C GLY A 151 -7.99 5.21 -3.26
N GLY A 152 -8.56 6.36 -3.04
CA GLY A 152 -8.18 7.29 -2.00
C GLY A 152 -7.21 8.37 -2.44
N LEU A 153 -6.76 9.18 -1.50
CA LEU A 153 -5.94 10.35 -1.77
C LEU A 153 -4.51 10.02 -2.21
N GLU A 154 -4.05 8.81 -1.91
CA GLU A 154 -2.65 8.43 -2.11
C GLU A 154 -2.35 8.01 -3.55
N ASN A 155 -3.24 7.26 -4.18
CA ASN A 155 -2.97 6.65 -5.50
C ASN A 155 -4.03 6.92 -6.57
N LEU A 156 -5.31 7.08 -6.20
CA LEU A 156 -6.37 7.39 -7.17
C LEU A 156 -7.39 8.36 -6.55
N ARG A 157 -7.12 9.67 -6.70
CA ARG A 157 -7.99 10.74 -6.19
C ARG A 157 -9.36 10.70 -6.87
N GLY A 158 -10.42 11.05 -6.14
CA GLY A 158 -11.80 11.01 -6.63
C GLY A 158 -12.51 9.67 -6.42
N PHE A 159 -11.77 8.62 -6.12
CA PHE A 159 -12.34 7.32 -5.75
C PHE A 159 -12.17 7.04 -4.26
N ARG A 160 -13.06 6.20 -3.70
CA ARG A 160 -12.94 5.77 -2.31
C ARG A 160 -11.70 4.92 -2.11
N ARG A 161 -11.14 4.97 -0.91
CA ARG A 161 -10.06 4.08 -0.50
C ARG A 161 -10.47 2.62 -0.69
N PHE A 162 -9.55 1.80 -1.23
CA PHE A 162 -9.78 0.38 -1.54
C PHE A 162 -10.90 0.12 -2.55
N ARG A 163 -11.18 1.05 -3.46
CA ARG A 163 -12.26 0.89 -4.46
C ARG A 163 -12.01 -0.28 -5.40
N PHE A 164 -10.77 -0.46 -5.81
CA PHE A 164 -10.35 -1.52 -6.70
C PHE A 164 -9.32 -2.38 -5.98
N ASN A 165 -9.39 -3.69 -6.17
CA ASN A 165 -8.51 -4.67 -5.57
C ASN A 165 -8.14 -5.71 -6.64
N GLY A 166 -6.89 -6.17 -6.66
CA GLY A 166 -6.40 -7.15 -7.62
C GLY A 166 -4.98 -7.61 -7.30
N ASP A 167 -4.43 -8.43 -8.20
CA ASP A 167 -3.09 -9.01 -8.08
C ASP A 167 -2.00 -7.98 -8.28
N ALA A 168 -2.27 -7.00 -9.13
CA ALA A 168 -1.32 -5.97 -9.50
C ALA A 168 -1.99 -4.61 -9.57
N VAL A 169 -1.20 -3.58 -9.37
CA VAL A 169 -1.61 -2.18 -9.46
C VAL A 169 -0.53 -1.36 -10.14
N ALA A 170 -0.95 -0.40 -10.93
CA ALA A 170 -0.08 0.67 -11.42
C ALA A 170 -0.87 1.97 -11.48
N TYR A 171 -0.24 3.08 -11.12
CA TYR A 171 -0.86 4.40 -11.17
C TYR A 171 0.14 5.51 -11.45
N ASN A 172 -0.37 6.62 -11.99
CA ASN A 172 0.35 7.87 -12.11
C ASN A 172 -0.54 9.02 -11.64
N ASN A 173 0.04 9.89 -10.83
CA ASN A 173 -0.56 11.16 -10.41
C ASN A 173 0.40 12.29 -10.79
N THR A 174 -0.02 13.14 -11.70
CA THR A 174 0.75 14.32 -12.10
C THR A 174 -0.03 15.58 -11.78
N GLU A 175 0.65 16.57 -11.20
CA GLU A 175 0.08 17.86 -10.84
C GLU A 175 1.05 19.01 -11.16
N VAL A 176 0.48 20.15 -11.49
CA VAL A 176 1.21 21.42 -11.66
C VAL A 176 0.78 22.35 -10.53
N ARG A 177 1.75 22.81 -9.76
CA ARG A 177 1.54 23.75 -8.67
C ARG A 177 2.07 25.12 -9.07
N ILE A 178 1.23 26.15 -8.95
CA ILE A 178 1.59 27.53 -9.28
C ILE A 178 1.52 28.35 -8.01
N ARG A 179 2.60 29.07 -7.69
CA ARG A 179 2.60 30.03 -6.58
C ARG A 179 2.11 31.36 -7.10
N LEU A 180 0.91 31.78 -6.67
CA LEU A 180 0.24 33.00 -7.14
C LEU A 180 0.65 34.24 -6.34
N PHE A 181 1.03 34.06 -5.06
CA PHE A 181 1.38 35.15 -4.14
C PHE A 181 2.70 34.86 -3.42
N ASN A 182 3.45 35.89 -3.10
CA ASN A 182 4.67 35.80 -2.28
C ASN A 182 4.35 35.93 -0.80
#